data_23bf0d2270f3f04f70613d71a0b73a46
#
_entry.id   23bf0d2270f3f04f70613d71a0b73a46
#
_cell.length_a   1.000
_cell.length_b   1.000
_cell.length_c   1.000
_cell.angle_alpha   90.00
_cell.angle_beta   90.00
_cell.angle_gamma   90.00
#
_symmetry.space_group_name_H-M   'P 1'
#
loop_
_entity.id
_entity.type
_entity.pdbx_description
1 polymer ?
#
loop_
_entity_poly.entity_id
_entity_poly.type
_entity_poly.pdbx_seq_one_letter_code
_entity_poly.pdbx_strand_id
1 'polypeptide(L)'
;MSGTQLHSQVVIVGAGLAGLACAKQLTQRGFSVLVLDKARGPGGRVSSKRTADHSVDLGAQFFTVRTPEFRAQVDQWTSQRRVSEWAPRMALATPHTYSDSLDRHTRYVGSPKMGAIGHAAAEGLNIRPQSCVIEVSDNLVLENGETVSYEQLVLACPADQTAQLIDIELPAQAPCWSAWVDIDAEQPFDAAFVKDSPIGWVANDSSKPGRKSRQRWVMQATREWSQACLEETPEWAMREMQQALHEILPNAFQVTQGAIHRWRYARPWPNDEAMATSSIQFSERIWVCGDYLNGGRVEGAWQSGYQTASHILATLGQG
;
A
#
# COMPACT_ATOMS: atom_id res chain seq x y z
N MET A 1 20.16 -12.67 31.70
CA MET A 1 19.19 -13.50 30.96
C MET A 1 19.63 -13.45 29.50
N SER A 2 20.12 -14.57 28.93
CA SER A 2 20.53 -14.63 27.53
C SER A 2 19.25 -14.54 26.67
N GLY A 3 18.98 -13.39 26.11
CA GLY A 3 17.91 -13.22 25.12
C GLY A 3 18.14 -14.19 23.97
N THR A 4 17.12 -14.92 23.57
CA THR A 4 17.19 -15.82 22.40
C THR A 4 17.48 -14.96 21.19
N GLN A 5 18.71 -15.00 20.69
CA GLN A 5 19.12 -14.30 19.48
C GLN A 5 18.45 -15.02 18.30
N LEU A 6 17.51 -14.35 17.64
CA LEU A 6 16.93 -14.86 16.40
C LEU A 6 17.95 -14.71 15.27
N HIS A 7 18.00 -15.70 14.37
CA HIS A 7 18.85 -15.66 13.18
C HIS A 7 18.07 -16.07 11.95
N SER A 8 18.33 -15.43 10.82
CA SER A 8 17.86 -15.83 9.49
C SER A 8 18.88 -15.43 8.43
N GLN A 9 19.00 -16.23 7.36
CA GLN A 9 19.88 -15.86 6.25
C GLN A 9 19.46 -14.51 5.66
N VAL A 10 18.17 -14.32 5.43
CA VAL A 10 17.63 -13.03 4.96
C VAL A 10 16.59 -12.53 5.94
N VAL A 11 16.75 -11.30 6.41
CA VAL A 11 15.75 -10.59 7.18
C VAL A 11 15.17 -9.46 6.32
N ILE A 12 13.86 -9.36 6.31
CA ILE A 12 13.13 -8.32 5.56
C ILE A 12 12.33 -7.47 6.55
N VAL A 13 12.52 -6.17 6.53
CA VAL A 13 11.79 -5.22 7.37
C VAL A 13 10.68 -4.56 6.57
N GLY A 14 9.44 -4.94 6.87
CA GLY A 14 8.22 -4.49 6.20
C GLY A 14 7.51 -5.60 5.42
N ALA A 15 6.30 -5.95 5.86
CA ALA A 15 5.40 -6.91 5.19
C ALA A 15 4.44 -6.19 4.21
N GLY A 16 4.87 -5.13 3.54
CA GLY A 16 4.23 -4.55 2.38
C GLY A 16 4.44 -5.41 1.13
N LEU A 17 3.81 -5.08 -0.01
CA LEU A 17 3.93 -5.89 -1.23
C LEU A 17 5.36 -6.03 -1.72
N ALA A 18 6.22 -5.03 -1.54
CA ALA A 18 7.63 -5.12 -1.90
C ALA A 18 8.34 -6.18 -1.05
N GLY A 19 8.26 -6.08 0.29
CA GLY A 19 8.87 -7.06 1.18
C GLY A 19 8.34 -8.47 0.98
N LEU A 20 7.02 -8.63 0.78
CA LEU A 20 6.39 -9.93 0.54
C LEU A 20 6.81 -10.55 -0.81
N ALA A 21 6.93 -9.74 -1.87
CA ALA A 21 7.41 -10.22 -3.17
C ALA A 21 8.87 -10.68 -3.08
N CYS A 22 9.72 -9.92 -2.40
CA CYS A 22 11.11 -10.28 -2.15
C CYS A 22 11.20 -11.58 -1.33
N ALA A 23 10.48 -11.65 -0.20
CA ALA A 23 10.45 -12.83 0.66
C ALA A 23 10.03 -14.09 -0.09
N LYS A 24 8.98 -13.98 -0.92
CA LYS A 24 8.44 -15.12 -1.68
C LYS A 24 9.47 -15.70 -2.64
N GLN A 25 10.14 -14.85 -3.41
CA GLN A 25 11.18 -15.26 -4.35
C GLN A 25 12.36 -15.95 -3.65
N LEU A 26 12.86 -15.37 -2.57
CA LEU A 26 13.99 -15.93 -1.81
C LEU A 26 13.62 -17.26 -1.12
N THR A 27 12.44 -17.33 -0.50
CA THR A 27 11.94 -18.58 0.11
C THR A 27 11.78 -19.70 -0.91
N GLN A 28 11.27 -19.40 -2.11
CA GLN A 28 11.15 -20.37 -3.21
C GLN A 28 12.50 -20.90 -3.72
N ARG A 29 13.58 -20.16 -3.48
CA ARG A 29 14.97 -20.57 -3.78
C ARG A 29 15.67 -21.26 -2.60
N GLY A 30 14.93 -21.53 -1.50
CA GLY A 30 15.43 -22.32 -0.36
C GLY A 30 16.11 -21.48 0.72
N PHE A 31 16.09 -20.15 0.65
CA PHE A 31 16.65 -19.31 1.71
C PHE A 31 15.75 -19.31 2.95
N SER A 32 16.38 -19.30 4.12
CA SER A 32 15.72 -19.00 5.38
C SER A 32 15.41 -17.49 5.42
N VAL A 33 14.13 -17.13 5.35
CA VAL A 33 13.68 -15.75 5.31
C VAL A 33 12.78 -15.43 6.50
N LEU A 34 13.07 -14.35 7.22
CA LEU A 34 12.23 -13.80 8.28
C LEU A 34 11.75 -12.40 7.88
N VAL A 35 10.44 -12.19 7.87
CA VAL A 35 9.84 -10.88 7.63
C VAL A 35 9.41 -10.28 8.96
N LEU A 36 9.92 -9.10 9.29
CA LEU A 36 9.53 -8.31 10.47
C LEU A 36 8.60 -7.17 10.05
N ASP A 37 7.48 -7.00 10.73
CA ASP A 37 6.60 -5.85 10.48
C ASP A 37 6.05 -5.27 11.79
N LYS A 38 6.03 -3.95 11.90
CA LYS A 38 5.46 -3.26 13.06
C LYS A 38 3.94 -3.34 13.14
N ALA A 39 3.25 -3.62 12.03
CA ALA A 39 1.81 -3.75 11.98
C ALA A 39 1.33 -5.12 12.48
N ARG A 40 0.03 -5.26 12.69
CA ARG A 40 -0.62 -6.52 13.15
C ARG A 40 -0.80 -7.54 12.02
N GLY A 41 -0.62 -7.16 10.77
CA GLY A 41 -0.85 -8.05 9.64
C GLY A 41 -0.23 -7.53 8.35
N PRO A 42 -0.07 -8.42 7.35
CA PRO A 42 0.62 -8.12 6.11
C PRO A 42 -0.20 -7.23 5.17
N GLY A 43 0.50 -6.65 4.17
CA GLY A 43 -0.07 -5.92 3.05
C GLY A 43 0.25 -4.43 3.05
N GLY A 44 0.58 -3.83 4.21
CA GLY A 44 0.89 -2.39 4.26
C GLY A 44 -0.26 -1.54 3.68
N ARG A 45 0.02 -0.75 2.64
CA ARG A 45 -0.98 0.15 1.99
C ARG A 45 -2.04 -0.56 1.12
N VAL A 46 -1.96 -1.86 0.89
CA VAL A 46 -3.07 -2.66 0.34
C VAL A 46 -3.93 -3.28 1.44
N SER A 47 -3.64 -3.07 2.72
CA SER A 47 -4.46 -3.57 3.81
C SER A 47 -5.83 -2.88 3.83
N SER A 48 -6.86 -3.63 4.25
CA SER A 48 -8.21 -3.11 4.44
C SER A 48 -8.47 -2.88 5.92
N LYS A 49 -9.10 -1.77 6.27
CA LYS A 49 -9.47 -1.47 7.66
C LYS A 49 -10.78 -2.16 8.02
N ARG A 50 -10.81 -2.81 9.19
CA ARG A 50 -12.04 -3.41 9.71
C ARG A 50 -12.98 -2.31 10.20
N THR A 51 -14.25 -2.41 9.87
CA THR A 51 -15.36 -1.62 10.42
C THR A 51 -16.22 -2.50 11.33
N ALA A 52 -17.23 -1.95 11.98
CA ALA A 52 -18.09 -2.71 12.89
C ALA A 52 -18.79 -3.88 12.18
N ASP A 53 -19.19 -3.70 10.94
CA ASP A 53 -19.97 -4.65 10.15
C ASP A 53 -19.15 -5.33 9.03
N HIS A 54 -18.12 -4.67 8.48
CA HIS A 54 -17.36 -5.16 7.32
C HIS A 54 -15.89 -4.71 7.34
N SER A 55 -15.37 -4.37 6.17
CA SER A 55 -14.07 -3.75 5.96
C SER A 55 -14.16 -2.73 4.82
N VAL A 56 -13.20 -1.80 4.79
CA VAL A 56 -13.11 -0.75 3.78
C VAL A 56 -11.65 -0.61 3.33
N ASP A 57 -11.44 -0.29 2.06
CA ASP A 57 -10.12 -0.10 1.47
C ASP A 57 -9.75 1.39 1.52
N LEU A 58 -8.99 1.81 2.55
CA LEU A 58 -8.52 3.20 2.70
C LEU A 58 -7.15 3.47 2.07
N GLY A 59 -6.42 2.44 1.68
CA GLY A 59 -5.17 2.54 0.94
C GLY A 59 -5.39 2.47 -0.57
N ALA A 60 -4.71 1.53 -1.24
CA ALA A 60 -4.89 1.32 -2.67
C ALA A 60 -6.35 1.00 -3.01
N GLN A 61 -6.90 1.74 -3.97
CA GLN A 61 -8.31 1.62 -4.35
C GLN A 61 -8.53 0.58 -5.44
N PHE A 62 -7.57 0.48 -6.34
CA PHE A 62 -7.45 -0.48 -7.43
C PHE A 62 -5.99 -0.52 -7.89
N PHE A 63 -5.69 -1.40 -8.82
CA PHE A 63 -4.42 -1.41 -9.54
C PHE A 63 -4.62 -1.79 -11.00
N THR A 64 -3.63 -1.46 -11.82
CA THR A 64 -3.50 -1.86 -13.22
C THR A 64 -2.32 -2.80 -13.36
N VAL A 65 -2.24 -3.52 -14.47
CA VAL A 65 -1.16 -4.48 -14.76
C VAL A 65 -0.50 -4.11 -16.08
N ARG A 66 0.81 -3.98 -16.08
CA ARG A 66 1.59 -3.47 -17.22
C ARG A 66 2.67 -4.44 -17.69
N THR A 67 3.31 -5.17 -16.74
CA THR A 67 4.44 -6.05 -17.03
C THR A 67 4.02 -7.51 -17.06
N PRO A 68 4.71 -8.36 -17.87
CA PRO A 68 4.41 -9.78 -17.96
C PRO A 68 4.55 -10.51 -16.61
N GLU A 69 5.57 -10.20 -15.84
CA GLU A 69 5.84 -10.84 -14.55
C GLU A 69 4.72 -10.56 -13.54
N PHE A 70 4.29 -9.29 -13.47
CA PHE A 70 3.18 -8.94 -12.59
C PHE A 70 1.85 -9.48 -13.11
N ARG A 71 1.68 -9.59 -14.45
CA ARG A 71 0.53 -10.27 -15.08
C ARG A 71 0.42 -11.71 -14.58
N ALA A 72 1.51 -12.48 -14.67
CA ALA A 72 1.54 -13.86 -14.22
C ALA A 72 1.15 -13.99 -12.72
N GLN A 73 1.64 -13.07 -11.89
CA GLN A 73 1.27 -13.03 -10.47
C GLN A 73 -0.21 -12.69 -10.25
N VAL A 74 -0.76 -11.74 -11.00
CA VAL A 74 -2.18 -11.36 -10.92
C VAL A 74 -3.08 -12.48 -11.40
N ASP A 75 -2.71 -13.19 -12.46
CA ASP A 75 -3.44 -14.35 -12.98
C ASP A 75 -3.48 -15.48 -11.94
N GLN A 76 -2.36 -15.71 -11.23
CA GLN A 76 -2.33 -16.65 -10.11
C GLN A 76 -3.29 -16.21 -8.97
N TRP A 77 -3.27 -14.94 -8.56
CA TRP A 77 -4.19 -14.46 -7.52
C TRP A 77 -5.66 -14.50 -7.96
N THR A 78 -5.91 -14.29 -9.26
CA THR A 78 -7.26 -14.39 -9.85
C THR A 78 -7.75 -15.84 -9.82
N SER A 79 -6.93 -16.81 -10.20
CA SER A 79 -7.28 -18.23 -10.12
C SER A 79 -7.58 -18.69 -8.68
N GLN A 80 -6.90 -18.07 -7.70
CA GLN A 80 -7.13 -18.28 -6.27
C GLN A 80 -8.31 -17.46 -5.71
N ARG A 81 -9.03 -16.70 -6.54
CA ARG A 81 -10.13 -15.80 -6.16
C ARG A 81 -9.72 -14.72 -5.15
N ARG A 82 -8.43 -14.32 -5.15
CA ARG A 82 -7.90 -13.24 -4.32
C ARG A 82 -7.95 -11.88 -5.02
N VAL A 83 -8.08 -11.88 -6.35
CA VAL A 83 -8.18 -10.69 -7.19
C VAL A 83 -9.36 -10.85 -8.14
N SER A 84 -10.04 -9.75 -8.43
CA SER A 84 -11.11 -9.66 -9.44
C SER A 84 -10.95 -8.39 -10.26
N GLU A 85 -11.40 -8.42 -11.51
CA GLU A 85 -11.60 -7.20 -12.28
C GLU A 85 -12.71 -6.36 -11.67
N TRP A 86 -12.54 -5.06 -11.72
CA TRP A 86 -13.53 -4.07 -11.32
C TRP A 86 -13.81 -3.13 -12.49
N ALA A 87 -15.04 -3.13 -12.95
CA ALA A 87 -15.52 -2.32 -14.07
C ALA A 87 -16.50 -1.23 -13.57
N PRO A 88 -16.01 -0.19 -12.89
CA PRO A 88 -16.86 0.88 -12.39
C PRO A 88 -17.35 1.79 -13.49
N ARG A 89 -18.50 2.43 -13.29
CA ARG A 89 -18.88 3.61 -14.04
C ARG A 89 -17.95 4.75 -13.60
N MET A 90 -16.95 5.05 -14.44
CA MET A 90 -15.92 6.05 -14.15
C MET A 90 -16.33 7.43 -14.58
N ALA A 91 -16.11 8.41 -13.73
CA ALA A 91 -16.30 9.82 -14.03
C ALA A 91 -15.00 10.66 -13.88
N LEU A 92 -15.01 11.82 -14.50
CA LEU A 92 -14.17 12.97 -14.17
C LEU A 92 -15.08 13.99 -13.50
N ALA A 93 -14.76 14.39 -12.27
CA ALA A 93 -15.59 15.30 -11.49
C ALA A 93 -14.81 16.56 -11.08
N THR A 94 -15.56 17.63 -10.92
CA THR A 94 -15.17 18.86 -10.22
C THR A 94 -16.29 19.19 -9.24
N PRO A 95 -16.16 20.17 -8.35
CA PRO A 95 -17.30 20.66 -7.59
C PRO A 95 -18.48 20.99 -8.51
N HIS A 96 -19.64 20.40 -8.22
CA HIS A 96 -20.94 20.61 -8.90
C HIS A 96 -21.06 20.09 -10.35
N THR A 97 -20.00 19.47 -10.93
CA THR A 97 -20.07 18.93 -12.29
C THR A 97 -19.37 17.59 -12.42
N TYR A 98 -19.83 16.77 -13.35
CA TYR A 98 -19.14 15.54 -13.72
C TYR A 98 -19.38 15.19 -15.19
N SER A 99 -18.51 14.37 -15.75
CA SER A 99 -18.64 13.77 -17.08
C SER A 99 -18.11 12.35 -17.07
N ASP A 100 -18.53 11.54 -18.03
CA ASP A 100 -18.00 10.18 -18.17
C ASP A 100 -16.52 10.21 -18.48
N SER A 101 -15.77 9.34 -17.82
CA SER A 101 -14.34 9.16 -18.11
C SER A 101 -14.15 8.32 -19.37
N LEU A 102 -13.24 8.75 -20.24
CA LEU A 102 -12.81 7.99 -21.42
C LEU A 102 -11.75 6.93 -21.09
N ASP A 103 -11.30 6.84 -19.84
CA ASP A 103 -10.31 5.86 -19.39
C ASP A 103 -10.88 4.43 -19.46
N ARG A 104 -10.22 3.58 -20.25
CA ARG A 104 -10.60 2.18 -20.51
C ARG A 104 -9.61 1.16 -19.91
N HIS A 105 -8.71 1.60 -19.04
CA HIS A 105 -7.78 0.68 -18.41
C HIS A 105 -8.52 -0.35 -17.54
N THR A 106 -8.17 -1.62 -17.71
CA THR A 106 -8.65 -2.68 -16.82
C THR A 106 -8.14 -2.43 -15.41
N ARG A 107 -9.06 -2.40 -14.45
CA ARG A 107 -8.77 -2.22 -13.03
C ARG A 107 -8.97 -3.52 -12.30
N TYR A 108 -8.05 -3.81 -11.39
CA TYR A 108 -8.09 -4.98 -10.53
C TYR A 108 -8.22 -4.55 -9.08
N VAL A 109 -8.94 -5.34 -8.30
CA VAL A 109 -9.10 -5.16 -6.85
C VAL A 109 -8.90 -6.48 -6.13
N GLY A 110 -8.43 -6.42 -4.90
CA GLY A 110 -8.46 -7.60 -4.03
C GLY A 110 -9.90 -8.02 -3.70
N SER A 111 -10.17 -9.31 -3.65
CA SER A 111 -11.50 -9.87 -3.38
C SER A 111 -11.45 -10.82 -2.17
N PRO A 112 -12.36 -10.70 -1.20
CA PRO A 112 -13.49 -9.76 -1.07
C PRO A 112 -13.07 -8.34 -0.57
N LYS A 113 -11.80 -8.03 -0.44
CA LYS A 113 -11.23 -6.75 -0.01
C LYS A 113 -9.79 -6.62 -0.51
N MET A 114 -9.26 -5.40 -0.62
CA MET A 114 -7.90 -5.18 -1.13
C MET A 114 -6.85 -5.93 -0.30
N GLY A 115 -7.03 -6.04 1.01
CA GLY A 115 -6.15 -6.81 1.89
C GLY A 115 -6.00 -8.30 1.54
N ALA A 116 -6.89 -8.87 0.72
CA ALA A 116 -6.75 -10.25 0.25
C ALA A 116 -5.45 -10.49 -0.53
N ILE A 117 -4.96 -9.47 -1.25
CA ILE A 117 -3.68 -9.52 -1.98
C ILE A 117 -2.51 -9.64 -1.01
N GLY A 118 -2.50 -8.83 0.05
CA GLY A 118 -1.45 -8.88 1.08
C GLY A 118 -1.41 -10.23 1.79
N HIS A 119 -2.57 -10.80 2.12
CA HIS A 119 -2.64 -12.14 2.70
C HIS A 119 -2.17 -13.23 1.73
N ALA A 120 -2.57 -13.17 0.45
CA ALA A 120 -2.12 -14.13 -0.55
C ALA A 120 -0.60 -14.07 -0.79
N ALA A 121 -0.03 -12.86 -0.83
CA ALA A 121 1.41 -12.67 -0.95
C ALA A 121 2.17 -13.21 0.28
N ALA A 122 1.55 -13.19 1.45
CA ALA A 122 2.13 -13.66 2.72
C ALA A 122 2.01 -15.18 2.94
N GLU A 123 1.23 -15.88 2.14
CA GLU A 123 1.00 -17.33 2.32
C GLU A 123 2.33 -18.13 2.25
N GLY A 124 2.60 -18.91 3.32
CA GLY A 124 3.81 -19.76 3.44
C GLY A 124 5.10 -19.01 3.80
N LEU A 125 5.02 -17.74 4.15
CA LEU A 125 6.16 -16.96 4.63
C LEU A 125 6.24 -16.94 6.16
N ASN A 126 7.48 -16.89 6.69
CA ASN A 126 7.72 -16.69 8.11
C ASN A 126 7.66 -15.18 8.41
N ILE A 127 6.51 -14.72 8.90
CA ILE A 127 6.26 -13.31 9.20
C ILE A 127 6.06 -13.13 10.70
N ARG A 128 6.81 -12.22 11.30
CA ARG A 128 6.65 -11.81 12.69
C ARG A 128 6.01 -10.40 12.73
N PRO A 129 4.72 -10.31 13.00
CA PRO A 129 4.04 -9.03 13.17
C PRO A 129 4.39 -8.37 14.49
N GLN A 130 4.04 -7.09 14.67
CA GLN A 130 4.28 -6.30 15.88
C GLN A 130 5.76 -6.30 16.30
N SER A 131 6.65 -6.29 15.31
CA SER A 131 8.11 -6.30 15.47
C SER A 131 8.68 -5.05 14.80
N CYS A 132 8.74 -3.97 15.57
CA CYS A 132 9.28 -2.69 15.12
C CYS A 132 10.80 -2.72 15.24
N VAL A 133 11.50 -2.62 14.11
CA VAL A 133 12.95 -2.43 14.08
C VAL A 133 13.24 -0.96 14.33
N ILE A 134 14.14 -0.67 15.27
CA ILE A 134 14.50 0.69 15.68
C ILE A 134 15.98 1.02 15.39
N GLU A 135 16.83 0.00 15.16
CA GLU A 135 18.23 0.18 14.85
C GLU A 135 18.71 -0.91 13.89
N VAL A 136 19.58 -0.53 12.97
CA VAL A 136 20.28 -1.39 12.01
C VAL A 136 21.78 -1.22 12.21
N SER A 137 22.45 -2.31 12.60
CA SER A 137 23.90 -2.40 12.74
C SER A 137 24.34 -3.80 12.28
N ASP A 138 25.30 -4.44 12.95
CA ASP A 138 25.64 -5.87 12.69
C ASP A 138 24.44 -6.79 12.97
N ASN A 139 23.54 -6.37 13.84
CA ASN A 139 22.26 -7.00 14.12
C ASN A 139 21.14 -5.93 14.04
N LEU A 140 19.91 -6.38 13.88
CA LEU A 140 18.74 -5.52 14.09
C LEU A 140 18.40 -5.47 15.58
N VAL A 141 17.98 -4.28 16.05
CA VAL A 141 17.39 -4.12 17.38
C VAL A 141 15.91 -3.83 17.23
N LEU A 142 15.08 -4.59 17.92
CA LEU A 142 13.63 -4.39 17.98
C LEU A 142 13.27 -3.46 19.15
N GLU A 143 12.14 -2.78 19.04
CA GLU A 143 11.62 -1.88 20.09
C GLU A 143 11.48 -2.56 21.47
N ASN A 144 11.25 -3.88 21.52
CA ASN A 144 11.17 -4.65 22.74
C ASN A 144 12.55 -5.10 23.31
N GLY A 145 13.65 -4.65 22.70
CA GLY A 145 15.02 -4.98 23.10
C GLY A 145 15.56 -6.31 22.55
N GLU A 146 14.78 -7.08 21.82
CA GLU A 146 15.29 -8.28 21.15
C GLU A 146 16.24 -7.92 20.00
N THR A 147 17.17 -8.83 19.71
CA THR A 147 18.10 -8.69 18.57
C THR A 147 17.90 -9.79 17.54
N VAL A 148 18.07 -9.45 16.27
CA VAL A 148 17.97 -10.38 15.14
C VAL A 148 19.21 -10.27 14.28
N SER A 149 19.94 -11.38 14.11
CA SER A 149 21.11 -11.44 13.21
C SER A 149 20.69 -11.87 11.80
N TYR A 150 21.43 -11.41 10.81
CA TYR A 150 21.17 -11.65 9.40
C TYR A 150 22.46 -11.77 8.57
N GLU A 151 22.39 -12.52 7.48
CA GLU A 151 23.42 -12.49 6.43
C GLU A 151 23.11 -11.41 5.40
N GLN A 152 21.82 -11.27 5.02
CA GLN A 152 21.31 -10.24 4.14
C GLN A 152 20.11 -9.53 4.78
N LEU A 153 20.02 -8.22 4.64
CA LEU A 153 18.92 -7.39 5.12
C LEU A 153 18.24 -6.69 3.94
N VAL A 154 16.91 -6.71 3.92
CA VAL A 154 16.11 -5.92 2.99
C VAL A 154 15.22 -4.95 3.76
N LEU A 155 15.41 -3.66 3.54
CA LEU A 155 14.54 -2.61 4.07
C LEU A 155 13.43 -2.33 3.06
N ALA A 156 12.20 -2.75 3.38
CA ALA A 156 10.99 -2.63 2.56
C ALA A 156 9.92 -1.74 3.20
N CYS A 157 10.34 -0.86 4.11
CA CYS A 157 9.50 0.16 4.75
C CYS A 157 9.38 1.43 3.89
N PRO A 158 8.51 2.38 4.25
CA PRO A 158 8.44 3.70 3.62
C PRO A 158 9.81 4.41 3.61
N ALA A 159 10.05 5.25 2.60
CA ALA A 159 11.34 5.92 2.39
C ALA A 159 11.88 6.63 3.64
N ASP A 160 11.04 7.46 4.28
CA ASP A 160 11.41 8.19 5.48
C ASP A 160 11.76 7.26 6.66
N GLN A 161 11.09 6.12 6.78
CA GLN A 161 11.39 5.14 7.83
C GLN A 161 12.67 4.36 7.51
N THR A 162 12.94 4.08 6.25
CA THR A 162 14.21 3.50 5.81
C THR A 162 15.38 4.46 6.09
N ALA A 163 15.22 5.75 5.76
CA ALA A 163 16.22 6.76 6.00
C ALA A 163 16.52 6.99 7.51
N GLN A 164 15.57 6.70 8.39
CA GLN A 164 15.80 6.72 9.84
C GLN A 164 16.62 5.53 10.34
N LEU A 165 16.62 4.40 9.61
CA LEU A 165 17.33 3.17 9.99
C LEU A 165 18.76 3.13 9.42
N ILE A 166 18.97 3.73 8.25
CA ILE A 166 20.26 3.81 7.57
C ILE A 166 20.43 5.21 6.98
N ASP A 167 21.64 5.72 6.93
CA ASP A 167 21.93 7.04 6.35
C ASP A 167 21.90 7.00 4.82
N ILE A 168 20.68 7.16 4.25
CA ILE A 168 20.42 7.13 2.82
C ILE A 168 19.40 8.20 2.43
N GLU A 169 19.66 8.87 1.31
CA GLU A 169 18.69 9.77 0.69
C GLU A 169 17.75 9.01 -0.25
N LEU A 170 16.44 9.14 -0.04
CA LEU A 170 15.39 8.43 -0.79
C LEU A 170 14.29 9.41 -1.21
N PRO A 171 13.56 9.10 -2.32
CA PRO A 171 12.43 9.91 -2.76
C PRO A 171 11.38 10.09 -1.67
N ALA A 172 11.03 11.34 -1.37
CA ALA A 172 10.04 11.67 -0.36
C ALA A 172 8.64 11.14 -0.71
N GLN A 173 7.89 10.76 0.30
CA GLN A 173 6.51 10.28 0.13
C GLN A 173 5.51 11.30 0.66
N ALA A 174 4.56 11.69 -0.20
CA ALA A 174 3.47 12.56 0.16
C ALA A 174 2.46 11.86 1.08
N PRO A 175 1.84 12.57 2.03
CA PRO A 175 0.76 12.03 2.85
C PRO A 175 -0.55 11.93 2.04
N CYS A 176 -1.53 11.25 2.66
CA CYS A 176 -2.90 11.21 2.15
C CYS A 176 -3.88 11.03 3.31
N TRP A 177 -4.79 11.99 3.46
CA TRP A 177 -6.00 11.77 4.23
C TRP A 177 -6.97 10.90 3.41
N SER A 178 -7.43 9.81 4.00
CA SER A 178 -8.37 8.89 3.36
C SER A 178 -9.53 8.63 4.31
N ALA A 179 -10.74 8.89 3.86
CA ALA A 179 -11.95 8.74 4.66
C ALA A 179 -12.95 7.84 3.94
N TRP A 180 -13.88 7.29 4.71
CA TRP A 180 -15.05 6.63 4.19
C TRP A 180 -16.30 7.12 4.88
N VAL A 181 -17.41 7.10 4.15
CA VAL A 181 -18.74 7.36 4.66
C VAL A 181 -19.74 6.37 4.07
N ASP A 182 -20.75 6.00 4.83
CA ASP A 182 -21.95 5.36 4.31
C ASP A 182 -22.99 6.46 4.05
N ILE A 183 -23.58 6.45 2.86
CA ILE A 183 -24.63 7.39 2.46
C ILE A 183 -25.93 6.65 2.14
N ASP A 184 -27.03 7.36 2.14
CA ASP A 184 -28.38 6.82 1.94
C ASP A 184 -28.90 6.95 0.50
N ALA A 185 -28.11 7.47 -0.44
CA ALA A 185 -28.51 7.71 -1.82
C ALA A 185 -27.55 7.10 -2.83
N GLU A 186 -28.11 6.55 -3.92
CA GLU A 186 -27.34 6.11 -5.08
C GLU A 186 -26.81 7.28 -5.88
N GLN A 187 -25.66 7.06 -6.53
CA GLN A 187 -24.99 8.06 -7.36
C GLN A 187 -24.87 7.57 -8.81
N PRO A 188 -24.81 8.48 -9.80
CA PRO A 188 -24.79 8.10 -11.22
C PRO A 188 -23.49 7.44 -11.68
N PHE A 189 -22.40 7.54 -10.91
CA PHE A 189 -21.12 6.90 -11.17
C PHE A 189 -20.66 6.09 -9.95
N ASP A 190 -19.68 5.20 -10.14
CA ASP A 190 -19.13 4.36 -9.06
C ASP A 190 -17.78 4.88 -8.57
N ALA A 191 -17.06 5.62 -9.41
CA ALA A 191 -15.80 6.24 -9.00
C ALA A 191 -15.46 7.45 -9.90
N ALA A 192 -14.73 8.41 -9.35
CA ALA A 192 -14.28 9.58 -10.09
C ALA A 192 -12.87 10.03 -9.70
N PHE A 193 -12.11 10.45 -10.70
CA PHE A 193 -10.99 11.35 -10.49
C PHE A 193 -11.56 12.78 -10.35
N VAL A 194 -11.12 13.47 -9.31
CA VAL A 194 -11.64 14.78 -8.95
C VAL A 194 -10.57 15.84 -9.13
N LYS A 195 -10.95 16.99 -9.70
CA LYS A 195 -10.13 18.20 -9.85
C LYS A 195 -10.75 19.34 -9.06
N ASP A 196 -9.95 20.35 -8.79
CA ASP A 196 -10.37 21.61 -8.15
C ASP A 196 -11.09 21.39 -6.79
N SER A 197 -10.63 20.41 -6.03
CA SER A 197 -11.18 19.99 -4.74
C SER A 197 -10.08 19.50 -3.81
N PRO A 198 -10.26 19.57 -2.49
CA PRO A 198 -9.43 18.86 -1.52
C PRO A 198 -9.33 17.33 -1.78
N ILE A 199 -10.38 16.76 -2.35
CA ILE A 199 -10.47 15.34 -2.70
C ILE A 199 -9.95 15.15 -4.14
N GLY A 200 -9.02 14.21 -4.33
CA GLY A 200 -8.52 13.83 -5.66
C GLY A 200 -9.13 12.55 -6.23
N TRP A 201 -9.77 11.76 -5.37
CA TRP A 201 -10.42 10.51 -5.74
C TRP A 201 -11.61 10.19 -4.84
N VAL A 202 -12.71 9.74 -5.45
CA VAL A 202 -13.86 9.16 -4.76
C VAL A 202 -14.26 7.83 -5.39
N ALA A 203 -14.72 6.89 -4.58
CA ALA A 203 -15.22 5.61 -5.08
C ALA A 203 -16.28 5.02 -4.15
N ASN A 204 -17.33 4.46 -4.73
CA ASN A 204 -18.24 3.55 -4.05
C ASN A 204 -17.54 2.21 -3.83
N ASP A 205 -17.00 2.00 -2.63
CA ASP A 205 -16.30 0.74 -2.27
C ASP A 205 -17.23 -0.47 -2.41
N SER A 206 -18.54 -0.28 -2.22
CA SER A 206 -19.54 -1.32 -2.37
C SER A 206 -19.76 -1.80 -3.82
N SER A 207 -19.33 -1.03 -4.82
CA SER A 207 -19.37 -1.41 -6.23
C SER A 207 -18.30 -2.42 -6.62
N LYS A 208 -17.27 -2.58 -5.77
CA LYS A 208 -16.17 -3.52 -6.01
C LYS A 208 -16.64 -4.98 -5.80
N PRO A 209 -16.14 -5.94 -6.60
CA PRO A 209 -16.47 -7.35 -6.45
C PRO A 209 -16.26 -7.90 -5.04
N GLY A 210 -17.23 -8.66 -4.55
CA GLY A 210 -17.18 -9.31 -3.24
C GLY A 210 -17.47 -8.40 -2.03
N ARG A 211 -17.79 -7.09 -2.25
CA ARG A 211 -18.28 -6.19 -1.19
C ARG A 211 -19.77 -6.43 -0.97
N LYS A 212 -20.22 -6.15 0.26
CA LYS A 212 -21.65 -6.23 0.59
C LYS A 212 -22.32 -4.89 0.33
N SER A 213 -23.59 -4.96 -0.10
CA SER A 213 -24.35 -3.81 -0.56
C SER A 213 -24.62 -2.78 0.54
N ARG A 214 -23.93 -1.70 0.52
CA ARG A 214 -24.21 -0.39 1.14
C ARG A 214 -23.61 0.65 0.23
N GLN A 215 -24.13 1.88 0.27
CA GLN A 215 -23.51 3.01 -0.43
C GLN A 215 -22.32 3.52 0.39
N ARG A 216 -21.22 2.74 0.43
CA ARG A 216 -19.99 3.10 1.13
C ARG A 216 -19.03 3.81 0.19
N TRP A 217 -18.84 5.06 0.41
CA TRP A 217 -17.95 5.90 -0.40
C TRP A 217 -16.63 6.13 0.29
N VAL A 218 -15.54 5.92 -0.43
CA VAL A 218 -14.17 6.23 -0.01
C VAL A 218 -13.72 7.51 -0.70
N MET A 219 -13.11 8.39 0.07
CA MET A 219 -12.51 9.64 -0.38
C MET A 219 -11.01 9.58 -0.11
N GLN A 220 -10.21 10.01 -1.08
CA GLN A 220 -8.78 10.24 -0.89
C GLN A 220 -8.45 11.67 -1.27
N ALA A 221 -7.84 12.39 -0.33
CA ALA A 221 -7.44 13.77 -0.54
C ALA A 221 -6.26 13.87 -1.51
N THR A 222 -6.09 15.04 -2.12
CA THR A 222 -4.92 15.37 -2.91
C THR A 222 -3.65 15.37 -2.04
N ARG A 223 -2.47 15.25 -2.66
CA ARG A 223 -1.18 15.33 -1.96
C ARG A 223 -1.00 16.69 -1.31
N GLU A 224 -1.27 17.73 -2.09
CA GLU A 224 -1.11 19.13 -1.72
C GLU A 224 -1.96 19.49 -0.51
N TRP A 225 -3.25 19.15 -0.55
CA TRP A 225 -4.16 19.37 0.57
C TRP A 225 -3.75 18.54 1.79
N SER A 226 -3.41 17.26 1.59
CA SER A 226 -2.99 16.37 2.68
C SER A 226 -1.71 16.86 3.36
N GLN A 227 -0.78 17.44 2.59
CA GLN A 227 0.46 18.01 3.12
C GLN A 227 0.18 19.30 3.89
N ALA A 228 -0.65 20.19 3.35
CA ALA A 228 -1.00 21.45 3.99
C ALA A 228 -1.73 21.24 5.34
N CYS A 229 -2.53 20.16 5.43
CA CYS A 229 -3.36 19.83 6.59
C CYS A 229 -2.84 18.59 7.35
N LEU A 230 -1.55 18.28 7.24
CA LEU A 230 -1.01 17.01 7.76
C LEU A 230 -1.18 16.88 9.27
N GLU A 231 -1.03 17.96 10.02
CA GLU A 231 -1.10 17.94 11.47
C GLU A 231 -2.46 18.38 12.05
N GLU A 232 -3.45 18.62 11.16
CA GLU A 232 -4.81 18.88 11.60
C GLU A 232 -5.44 17.66 12.28
N THR A 233 -6.50 17.90 13.06
CA THR A 233 -7.21 16.82 13.76
C THR A 233 -8.00 15.95 12.77
N PRO A 234 -8.17 14.65 13.06
CA PRO A 234 -9.01 13.78 12.23
C PRO A 234 -10.44 14.30 12.06
N GLU A 235 -11.01 14.90 13.11
CA GLU A 235 -12.36 15.43 13.11
C GLU A 235 -12.49 16.63 12.16
N TRP A 236 -11.50 17.52 12.17
CA TRP A 236 -11.43 18.64 11.24
C TRP A 236 -11.31 18.13 9.80
N ALA A 237 -10.34 17.27 9.52
CA ALA A 237 -10.12 16.73 8.18
C ALA A 237 -11.34 15.97 7.65
N MET A 238 -12.04 15.22 8.51
CA MET A 238 -13.27 14.51 8.15
C MET A 238 -14.38 15.47 7.74
N ARG A 239 -14.58 16.54 8.48
CA ARG A 239 -15.59 17.57 8.18
C ARG A 239 -15.34 18.26 6.84
N GLU A 240 -14.10 18.69 6.59
CA GLU A 240 -13.72 19.33 5.34
C GLU A 240 -13.91 18.39 4.13
N MET A 241 -13.50 17.12 4.28
CA MET A 241 -13.69 16.12 3.24
C MET A 241 -15.16 15.77 3.01
N GLN A 242 -16.00 15.74 4.04
CA GLN A 242 -17.44 15.54 3.87
C GLN A 242 -18.09 16.73 3.16
N GLN A 243 -17.71 17.95 3.47
CA GLN A 243 -18.20 19.13 2.77
C GLN A 243 -17.84 19.06 1.28
N ALA A 244 -16.58 18.77 0.95
CA ALA A 244 -16.15 18.59 -0.44
C ALA A 244 -16.89 17.44 -1.14
N LEU A 245 -17.21 16.34 -0.44
CA LEU A 245 -17.98 15.24 -1.01
C LEU A 245 -19.40 15.67 -1.43
N HIS A 246 -20.06 16.52 -0.64
CA HIS A 246 -21.38 17.08 -1.00
C HIS A 246 -21.36 17.92 -2.28
N GLU A 247 -20.21 18.53 -2.59
CA GLU A 247 -20.04 19.29 -3.84
C GLU A 247 -19.73 18.39 -5.06
N ILE A 248 -19.16 17.19 -4.80
CA ILE A 248 -18.73 16.25 -5.86
C ILE A 248 -19.86 15.29 -6.25
N LEU A 249 -20.59 14.75 -5.28
CA LEU A 249 -21.66 13.79 -5.56
C LEU A 249 -22.95 14.51 -5.94
N PRO A 250 -23.50 14.24 -7.14
CA PRO A 250 -24.59 15.07 -7.70
C PRO A 250 -25.95 14.85 -7.03
N ASN A 251 -26.23 13.63 -6.53
CA ASN A 251 -27.48 13.36 -5.85
C ASN A 251 -27.33 13.68 -4.35
N ALA A 252 -28.30 14.41 -3.80
CA ALA A 252 -28.32 14.73 -2.38
C ALA A 252 -28.33 13.47 -1.53
N PHE A 253 -27.61 13.47 -0.42
CA PHE A 253 -27.47 12.33 0.49
C PHE A 253 -27.26 12.79 1.93
N GLN A 254 -27.48 11.86 2.86
CA GLN A 254 -27.12 12.00 4.25
C GLN A 254 -26.00 11.00 4.60
N VAL A 255 -25.04 11.43 5.41
CA VAL A 255 -24.01 10.56 5.96
C VAL A 255 -24.56 9.89 7.21
N THR A 256 -24.52 8.55 7.23
CA THR A 256 -25.03 7.76 8.36
C THR A 256 -23.92 7.32 9.31
N GLN A 257 -22.73 7.06 8.79
CA GLN A 257 -21.51 6.76 9.55
C GLN A 257 -20.27 7.00 8.69
N GLY A 258 -19.10 7.07 9.34
CA GLY A 258 -17.84 7.25 8.65
C GLY A 258 -16.64 7.21 9.58
N ALA A 259 -15.46 7.15 9.00
CA ALA A 259 -14.19 7.32 9.70
C ALA A 259 -13.10 7.77 8.74
N ILE A 260 -12.03 8.30 9.29
CA ILE A 260 -10.89 8.83 8.56
C ILE A 260 -9.59 8.18 9.01
N HIS A 261 -8.60 8.15 8.13
CA HIS A 261 -7.26 7.67 8.38
C HIS A 261 -6.23 8.58 7.73
N ARG A 262 -5.15 8.85 8.44
CA ARG A 262 -4.02 9.64 7.94
C ARG A 262 -2.87 8.72 7.54
N TRP A 263 -2.60 8.60 6.24
CA TRP A 263 -1.40 7.99 5.71
C TRP A 263 -0.29 9.04 5.66
N ARG A 264 0.75 8.91 6.48
CA ARG A 264 1.89 9.85 6.45
C ARG A 264 2.77 9.63 5.23
N TYR A 265 2.88 8.38 4.76
CA TYR A 265 3.74 7.94 3.64
C TYR A 265 2.89 7.20 2.62
N ALA A 266 2.06 7.94 1.86
CA ALA A 266 1.06 7.32 1.00
C ALA A 266 1.61 6.96 -0.39
N ARG A 267 2.30 7.88 -1.03
CA ARG A 267 2.79 7.73 -2.40
C ARG A 267 3.89 8.74 -2.70
N PRO A 268 4.83 8.47 -3.63
CA PRO A 268 5.88 9.43 -3.98
C PRO A 268 5.29 10.72 -4.57
N TRP A 269 6.01 11.82 -4.46
CA TRP A 269 5.69 13.07 -5.14
C TRP A 269 5.84 12.88 -6.66
N PRO A 270 5.05 13.62 -7.51
CA PRO A 270 5.04 13.42 -8.96
C PRO A 270 6.34 13.81 -9.66
N ASN A 271 7.09 14.74 -9.06
CA ASN A 271 8.27 15.37 -9.65
C ASN A 271 9.58 14.74 -9.18
N ASP A 272 9.55 13.81 -8.25
CA ASP A 272 10.72 13.00 -7.97
C ASP A 272 10.94 12.14 -9.21
N GLU A 273 12.01 12.41 -9.94
CA GLU A 273 12.45 11.58 -11.07
C GLU A 273 12.41 10.14 -10.59
N ALA A 274 11.61 9.31 -11.26
CA ALA A 274 11.58 7.90 -10.95
C ALA A 274 13.03 7.42 -10.98
N MET A 275 13.56 7.00 -9.83
CA MET A 275 14.92 6.50 -9.80
C MET A 275 15.06 5.45 -10.89
N ALA A 276 16.14 5.48 -11.65
CA ALA A 276 16.37 4.55 -12.76
C ALA A 276 16.50 3.08 -12.28
N THR A 277 16.32 2.86 -10.99
CA THR A 277 16.43 1.54 -10.35
C THR A 277 15.23 1.28 -9.45
N SER A 278 14.74 0.05 -9.48
CA SER A 278 13.67 -0.42 -8.61
C SER A 278 14.18 -1.06 -7.31
N SER A 279 15.51 -1.17 -7.13
CA SER A 279 16.14 -1.60 -5.87
C SER A 279 17.49 -0.93 -5.70
N ILE A 280 17.91 -0.73 -4.46
CA ILE A 280 19.21 -0.15 -4.11
C ILE A 280 19.98 -1.17 -3.29
N GLN A 281 21.23 -1.45 -3.67
CA GLN A 281 22.20 -2.10 -2.80
C GLN A 281 22.93 -1.01 -2.02
N PHE A 282 22.59 -0.87 -0.75
CA PHE A 282 23.19 0.13 0.13
C PHE A 282 24.59 -0.28 0.61
N SER A 283 24.75 -1.57 0.87
CA SER A 283 26.05 -2.18 1.23
C SER A 283 26.09 -3.64 0.73
N GLU A 284 27.17 -4.36 0.97
CA GLU A 284 27.27 -5.78 0.61
C GLU A 284 26.15 -6.64 1.19
N ARG A 285 25.55 -6.23 2.33
CA ARG A 285 24.55 -6.98 3.06
C ARG A 285 23.18 -6.30 3.14
N ILE A 286 23.04 -5.02 2.74
CA ILE A 286 21.82 -4.24 2.96
C ILE A 286 21.26 -3.76 1.64
N TRP A 287 19.99 -4.06 1.43
CA TRP A 287 19.20 -3.73 0.26
C TRP A 287 17.98 -2.88 0.63
N VAL A 288 17.55 -2.05 -0.29
CA VAL A 288 16.35 -1.22 -0.13
C VAL A 288 15.39 -1.48 -1.28
N CYS A 289 14.13 -1.68 -0.97
CA CYS A 289 13.05 -1.80 -1.97
C CYS A 289 11.78 -1.07 -1.49
N GLY A 290 10.96 -0.67 -2.46
CA GLY A 290 9.71 0.02 -2.19
C GLY A 290 9.11 0.62 -3.46
N ASP A 291 7.83 0.95 -3.42
CA ASP A 291 7.13 1.57 -4.54
C ASP A 291 7.67 2.95 -4.91
N TYR A 292 8.27 3.66 -3.96
CA TYR A 292 8.89 4.97 -4.17
C TYR A 292 10.10 4.91 -5.13
N LEU A 293 10.72 3.75 -5.29
CA LEU A 293 11.76 3.50 -6.28
C LEU A 293 11.18 3.17 -7.67
N ASN A 294 9.88 2.85 -7.77
CA ASN A 294 9.28 2.34 -9.00
C ASN A 294 7.85 2.89 -9.23
N GLY A 295 7.70 4.20 -9.19
CA GLY A 295 6.49 4.92 -9.62
C GLY A 295 5.27 4.86 -8.69
N GLY A 296 5.41 4.39 -7.46
CA GLY A 296 4.41 4.58 -6.40
C GLY A 296 3.11 3.80 -6.55
N ARG A 297 3.12 2.65 -7.22
CA ARG A 297 1.92 1.84 -7.52
C ARG A 297 2.01 0.47 -6.87
N VAL A 298 0.88 -0.24 -6.85
CA VAL A 298 0.80 -1.64 -6.38
C VAL A 298 1.77 -2.52 -7.16
N GLU A 299 1.78 -2.42 -8.49
CA GLU A 299 2.73 -3.10 -9.36
C GLU A 299 4.17 -2.69 -9.09
N GLY A 300 4.42 -1.37 -8.95
CA GLY A 300 5.76 -0.86 -8.67
C GLY A 300 6.33 -1.39 -7.35
N ALA A 301 5.51 -1.50 -6.31
CA ALA A 301 5.91 -2.11 -5.05
C ALA A 301 6.29 -3.58 -5.22
N TRP A 302 5.43 -4.35 -5.90
CA TRP A 302 5.69 -5.77 -6.14
C TRP A 302 6.96 -5.99 -6.96
N GLN A 303 7.12 -5.24 -8.05
CA GLN A 303 8.30 -5.33 -8.92
C GLN A 303 9.59 -4.97 -8.20
N SER A 304 9.56 -3.90 -7.39
CA SER A 304 10.73 -3.49 -6.61
C SER A 304 11.23 -4.64 -5.72
N GLY A 305 10.34 -5.29 -4.99
CA GLY A 305 10.70 -6.46 -4.18
C GLY A 305 11.16 -7.67 -4.99
N TYR A 306 10.47 -7.96 -6.10
CA TYR A 306 10.81 -9.06 -7.00
C TYR A 306 12.23 -8.89 -7.59
N GLN A 307 12.57 -7.70 -8.05
CA GLN A 307 13.89 -7.40 -8.61
C GLN A 307 14.98 -7.38 -7.55
N THR A 308 14.68 -6.89 -6.34
CA THR A 308 15.62 -6.95 -5.21
C THR A 308 16.01 -8.39 -4.90
N ALA A 309 15.04 -9.29 -4.84
CA ALA A 309 15.34 -10.73 -4.67
C ALA A 309 16.22 -11.28 -5.79
N SER A 310 15.95 -10.89 -7.04
CA SER A 310 16.77 -11.32 -8.20
C SER A 310 18.22 -10.85 -8.09
N HIS A 311 18.43 -9.61 -7.63
CA HIS A 311 19.78 -9.06 -7.42
C HIS A 311 20.50 -9.79 -6.27
N ILE A 312 19.84 -10.04 -5.15
CA ILE A 312 20.40 -10.82 -4.03
C ILE A 312 20.84 -12.22 -4.51
N LEU A 313 19.97 -12.90 -5.27
CA LEU A 313 20.27 -14.23 -5.81
C LEU A 313 21.46 -14.22 -6.78
N ALA A 314 21.58 -13.18 -7.61
CA ALA A 314 22.73 -13.03 -8.52
C ALA A 314 24.03 -12.80 -7.74
N THR A 315 23.99 -12.02 -6.66
CA THR A 315 25.15 -11.75 -5.81
C THR A 315 25.61 -13.00 -5.05
N LEU A 316 24.66 -13.75 -4.47
CA LEU A 316 24.97 -14.97 -3.69
C LEU A 316 25.28 -16.19 -4.58
N GLY A 317 24.82 -16.22 -5.83
CA GLY A 317 25.11 -17.32 -6.79
C GLY A 317 26.44 -17.17 -7.52
N GLN A 318 27.21 -16.11 -7.30
CA GLN A 318 28.54 -15.87 -7.88
C GLN A 318 29.68 -16.22 -6.91
N GLY A 319 29.36 -16.75 -5.71
CA GLY A 319 30.30 -17.17 -4.68
C GLY A 319 30.61 -18.67 -4.67
#